data_02f16e87c7e87f596f7608ce8e504b79
#
_entry.id   02f16e87c7e87f596f7608ce8e504b79
#
_cell.length_a   1.000
_cell.length_b   1.000
_cell.length_c   1.000
_cell.angle_alpha   90.00
_cell.angle_beta   90.00
_cell.angle_gamma   90.00
#
_symmetry.space_group_name_H-M   'P 1'
#
loop_
_entity.id
_entity.type
_entity.pdbx_description
1 polymer ?
#
loop_
_entity_poly.entity_id
_entity_poly.type
_entity_poly.pdbx_seq_one_letter_code
_entity_poly.pdbx_strand_id
1 'polypeptide(L)'
;VEAVATSDLVGLRIKTVRRQRGLSQAQLAHPELSDSYISLIESGKRTPTPSVLELLAQKLDCSLSYLLNGVTAEQMRDLELALGYADLALENGEAFEARVRFVELLADSNLTGLTALRQSAEFGLARAHEACGEQKEAIVIFRRLQGEQLSDEQQIELAKSLCRLYRVSGRLTESVEVAESTLASRSAWSDAYVELGATLLAAYWERGDLLRARQFVAELLDAAEALGSPRALVAANWNAAYTARRTGHGGEALNFAEKALAVQVENGPSRFSGAMHVTVANLYLRLRPEQTSRAIEFLERAMQIFSESPATAFEQANARLERSRAEIMSGRLDTAISFAEEGLTLLPDSAQILATEAHLLKSRAYGLQNHAEEAARELSLARDVLFTMEKADIAVEYWFAAAETSELLGDSDGAVDAYQKALAAAGL
;
A
#
# COMPACT_ATOMS: atom_id res chain seq x y z
N VAL A 1 19.88 25.81 10.18
CA VAL A 1 20.02 25.46 11.62
C VAL A 1 20.79 24.13 11.75
N GLU A 2 20.54 23.13 10.92
CA GLU A 2 21.25 21.82 10.95
C GLU A 2 22.74 21.90 10.59
N ALA A 3 23.13 22.74 9.63
CA ALA A 3 24.54 22.92 9.28
C ALA A 3 25.40 23.49 10.45
N VAL A 4 24.78 24.23 11.36
CA VAL A 4 25.45 24.78 12.53
C VAL A 4 25.61 23.70 13.62
N ALA A 5 24.59 22.87 13.83
CA ALA A 5 24.65 21.79 14.84
C ALA A 5 25.63 20.67 14.48
N THR A 6 25.74 20.33 13.19
CA THR A 6 26.76 19.37 12.68
C THR A 6 28.18 19.91 12.78
N SER A 7 28.39 21.20 12.51
CA SER A 7 29.69 21.86 12.62
C SER A 7 30.22 21.83 14.06
N ASP A 8 29.38 22.07 15.06
CA ASP A 8 29.74 22.05 16.48
C ASP A 8 30.18 20.64 16.94
N LEU A 9 29.50 19.61 16.44
CA LEU A 9 29.86 18.22 16.75
C LEU A 9 31.17 17.78 16.11
N VAL A 10 31.43 18.19 14.87
CA VAL A 10 32.71 17.92 14.17
C VAL A 10 33.87 18.59 14.91
N GLY A 11 33.74 19.85 15.30
CA GLY A 11 34.74 20.56 16.07
C GLY A 11 35.02 19.93 17.41
N LEU A 12 33.96 19.48 18.10
CA LEU A 12 34.10 18.77 19.39
C LEU A 12 34.82 17.43 19.23
N ARG A 13 34.53 16.65 18.17
CA ARG A 13 35.22 15.37 17.90
C ARG A 13 36.71 15.59 17.58
N ILE A 14 37.02 16.57 16.74
CA ILE A 14 38.41 16.95 16.46
C ILE A 14 39.15 17.27 17.77
N LYS A 15 38.56 18.10 18.64
CA LYS A 15 39.11 18.46 19.94
C LYS A 15 39.29 17.24 20.84
N THR A 16 38.34 16.32 20.86
CA THR A 16 38.40 15.10 21.71
C THR A 16 39.52 14.19 21.23
N VAL A 17 39.62 13.85 19.94
CA VAL A 17 40.68 12.99 19.41
C VAL A 17 42.06 13.65 19.58
N ARG A 18 42.17 14.94 19.29
CA ARG A 18 43.41 15.67 19.52
C ARG A 18 43.90 15.55 20.98
N ARG A 19 43.01 15.75 21.94
CA ARG A 19 43.35 15.62 23.37
C ARG A 19 43.71 14.20 23.77
N GLN A 20 43.01 13.20 23.26
CA GLN A 20 43.32 11.78 23.47
C GLN A 20 44.71 11.41 22.95
N ARG A 21 45.15 12.07 21.86
CA ARG A 21 46.47 11.91 21.27
C ARG A 21 47.56 12.80 21.95
N GLY A 22 47.17 13.60 22.95
CA GLY A 22 48.09 14.49 23.66
C GLY A 22 48.61 15.67 22.81
N LEU A 23 48.00 15.97 21.68
CA LEU A 23 48.43 17.04 20.77
C LEU A 23 47.92 18.42 21.23
N SER A 24 48.77 19.46 21.11
CA SER A 24 48.34 20.85 21.21
C SER A 24 47.64 21.29 19.92
N GLN A 25 46.90 22.39 19.96
CA GLN A 25 46.33 22.99 18.75
C GLN A 25 47.39 23.38 17.71
N ALA A 26 48.54 23.88 18.20
CA ALA A 26 49.69 24.20 17.33
C ALA A 26 50.26 22.95 16.65
N GLN A 27 50.44 21.84 17.39
CA GLN A 27 50.95 20.59 16.82
C GLN A 27 49.99 19.98 15.77
N LEU A 28 48.69 20.12 15.97
CA LEU A 28 47.69 19.69 14.97
C LEU A 28 47.67 20.64 13.73
N ALA A 29 47.85 21.95 13.93
CA ALA A 29 47.80 22.93 12.89
C ALA A 29 48.99 22.87 11.89
N HIS A 30 50.20 22.82 12.44
CA HIS A 30 51.42 22.96 11.64
C HIS A 30 51.76 21.72 10.78
N PRO A 31 52.37 21.93 9.60
CA PRO A 31 52.71 23.26 8.98
C PRO A 31 51.55 23.85 8.12
N GLU A 32 50.45 23.12 7.83
CA GLU A 32 49.49 23.47 6.79
C GLU A 32 48.41 24.46 7.25
N LEU A 33 48.13 24.55 8.54
CA LEU A 33 47.05 25.34 9.13
C LEU A 33 47.59 26.28 10.24
N SER A 34 46.77 27.21 10.70
CA SER A 34 47.08 28.05 11.85
C SER A 34 46.38 27.56 13.13
N ASP A 35 46.98 27.82 14.28
CA ASP A 35 46.43 27.49 15.62
C ASP A 35 45.06 28.15 15.80
N SER A 36 44.93 29.41 15.35
CA SER A 36 43.68 30.16 15.42
C SER A 36 42.57 29.48 14.58
N TYR A 37 42.91 28.88 13.44
CA TYR A 37 41.97 28.19 12.60
C TYR A 37 41.45 26.88 13.27
N ILE A 38 42.39 26.10 13.88
CA ILE A 38 42.01 24.93 14.65
C ILE A 38 41.12 25.33 15.85
N SER A 39 41.44 26.40 16.56
CA SER A 39 40.64 26.90 17.67
C SER A 39 39.23 27.29 17.24
N LEU A 40 39.05 27.91 16.07
CA LEU A 40 37.75 28.29 15.50
C LEU A 40 36.95 27.06 15.10
N ILE A 41 37.58 26.04 14.53
CA ILE A 41 36.92 24.76 14.20
C ILE A 41 36.47 24.06 15.49
N GLU A 42 37.35 23.91 16.46
CA GLU A 42 37.04 23.20 17.73
C GLU A 42 35.97 23.90 18.57
N SER A 43 35.77 25.21 18.36
CA SER A 43 34.71 25.99 19.01
C SER A 43 33.41 26.08 18.21
N GLY A 44 33.32 25.40 17.05
CA GLY A 44 32.15 25.44 16.16
C GLY A 44 31.99 26.75 15.39
N LYS A 45 32.89 27.72 15.57
CA LYS A 45 32.79 29.07 14.93
C LYS A 45 33.17 29.06 13.46
N ARG A 46 33.77 27.97 12.97
CA ARG A 46 34.13 27.80 11.57
C ARG A 46 34.00 26.36 11.13
N THR A 47 33.29 26.16 10.02
CA THR A 47 33.17 24.86 9.38
C THR A 47 34.40 24.58 8.54
N PRO A 48 35.14 23.48 8.73
CA PRO A 48 36.27 23.09 7.92
C PRO A 48 35.81 22.63 6.54
N THR A 49 36.64 22.90 5.49
CA THR A 49 36.39 22.36 4.16
C THR A 49 36.68 20.86 4.12
N PRO A 50 36.12 20.10 3.13
CA PRO A 50 36.42 18.67 2.99
C PRO A 50 37.91 18.32 3.01
N SER A 51 38.73 19.09 2.26
CA SER A 51 40.18 18.90 2.23
C SER A 51 40.86 19.12 3.58
N VAL A 52 40.36 20.07 4.37
CA VAL A 52 40.88 20.31 5.73
C VAL A 52 40.46 19.17 6.66
N LEU A 53 39.26 18.63 6.53
CA LEU A 53 38.82 17.47 7.29
C LEU A 53 39.64 16.23 7.00
N GLU A 54 39.94 15.97 5.72
CA GLU A 54 40.83 14.87 5.30
C GLU A 54 42.25 15.02 5.91
N LEU A 55 42.80 16.23 5.83
CA LEU A 55 44.10 16.53 6.43
C LEU A 55 44.09 16.30 7.98
N LEU A 56 43.04 16.78 8.67
CA LEU A 56 42.90 16.61 10.09
C LEU A 56 42.69 15.14 10.49
N ALA A 57 41.89 14.38 9.71
CA ALA A 57 41.71 12.96 9.90
C ALA A 57 43.04 12.21 9.80
N GLN A 58 43.85 12.53 8.80
CA GLN A 58 45.17 11.95 8.59
C GLN A 58 46.13 12.28 9.75
N LYS A 59 46.19 13.55 10.18
CA LYS A 59 47.03 13.98 11.31
C LYS A 59 46.60 13.42 12.65
N LEU A 60 45.30 13.22 12.81
CA LEU A 60 44.73 12.63 14.01
C LEU A 60 44.72 11.09 13.96
N ASP A 61 45.18 10.47 12.86
CA ASP A 61 45.17 9.05 12.63
C ASP A 61 43.77 8.43 12.96
N CYS A 62 42.73 9.03 12.40
CA CYS A 62 41.36 8.58 12.50
C CYS A 62 40.66 8.64 11.13
N SER A 63 39.52 7.97 10.97
CA SER A 63 38.78 8.02 9.74
C SER A 63 38.06 9.36 9.58
N LEU A 64 37.93 9.84 8.33
CA LEU A 64 37.12 11.00 8.00
C LEU A 64 35.66 10.80 8.45
N SER A 65 35.13 9.57 8.29
CA SER A 65 33.82 9.17 8.75
C SER A 65 33.63 9.39 10.26
N TYR A 66 34.64 9.08 11.07
CA TYR A 66 34.59 9.35 12.50
C TYR A 66 34.49 10.84 12.83
N LEU A 67 35.25 11.68 12.13
CA LEU A 67 35.18 13.13 12.34
C LEU A 67 33.81 13.70 11.94
N LEU A 68 33.27 13.23 10.82
CA LEU A 68 31.98 13.68 10.30
C LEU A 68 30.79 13.14 11.08
N ASN A 69 30.79 11.84 11.34
CA ASN A 69 29.61 11.11 11.80
C ASN A 69 29.72 10.61 13.24
N GLY A 70 30.92 10.57 13.81
CA GLY A 70 31.19 10.06 15.16
C GLY A 70 31.35 8.54 15.25
N VAL A 71 31.32 7.85 14.11
CA VAL A 71 31.47 6.40 13.99
C VAL A 71 32.58 6.03 13.04
N THR A 72 33.22 4.88 13.27
CA THR A 72 34.22 4.37 12.34
C THR A 72 33.56 3.86 11.05
N ALA A 73 34.35 3.66 10.00
CA ALA A 73 33.83 3.06 8.76
C ALA A 73 33.34 1.62 8.95
N GLU A 74 33.84 0.91 9.93
CA GLU A 74 33.39 -0.43 10.32
C GLU A 74 32.03 -0.35 11.02
N GLN A 75 31.91 0.48 12.06
CA GLN A 75 30.64 0.72 12.75
C GLN A 75 29.54 1.22 11.81
N MET A 76 29.85 2.09 10.83
CA MET A 76 28.90 2.54 9.84
C MET A 76 28.39 1.36 9.00
N ARG A 77 29.29 0.49 8.50
CA ARG A 77 28.90 -0.70 7.75
C ARG A 77 28.04 -1.67 8.56
N ASP A 78 28.36 -1.84 9.83
CA ASP A 78 27.58 -2.72 10.72
C ASP A 78 26.17 -2.18 10.91
N LEU A 79 25.99 -0.86 11.08
CA LEU A 79 24.68 -0.21 11.17
C LEU A 79 23.89 -0.31 9.84
N GLU A 80 24.55 -0.08 8.70
CA GLU A 80 23.92 -0.23 7.38
C GLU A 80 23.50 -1.68 7.09
N LEU A 81 24.32 -2.65 7.48
CA LEU A 81 23.98 -4.07 7.40
C LEU A 81 22.80 -4.44 8.32
N ALA A 82 22.80 -3.94 9.54
CA ALA A 82 21.68 -4.16 10.48
C ALA A 82 20.37 -3.58 9.92
N LEU A 83 20.41 -2.38 9.33
CA LEU A 83 19.26 -1.79 8.62
C LEU A 83 18.81 -2.68 7.47
N GLY A 84 19.75 -3.12 6.61
CA GLY A 84 19.44 -3.97 5.46
C GLY A 84 18.81 -5.31 5.87
N TYR A 85 19.26 -5.94 6.95
CA TYR A 85 18.64 -7.17 7.47
C TYR A 85 17.23 -6.94 8.03
N ALA A 86 16.99 -5.79 8.67
CA ALA A 86 15.67 -5.43 9.15
C ALA A 86 14.68 -5.16 8.00
N ASP A 87 15.14 -4.46 6.96
CA ASP A 87 14.35 -4.23 5.73
C ASP A 87 14.04 -5.54 5.01
N LEU A 88 15.03 -6.42 4.85
CA LEU A 88 14.85 -7.73 4.22
C LEU A 88 13.82 -8.60 4.96
N ALA A 89 13.88 -8.62 6.29
CA ALA A 89 12.89 -9.34 7.10
C ALA A 89 11.46 -8.78 6.85
N LEU A 90 11.34 -7.46 6.73
CA LEU A 90 10.05 -6.82 6.43
C LEU A 90 9.55 -7.18 5.02
N GLU A 91 10.43 -7.20 4.02
CA GLU A 91 10.11 -7.59 2.64
C GLU A 91 9.69 -9.06 2.53
N ASN A 92 10.30 -9.94 3.32
CA ASN A 92 9.94 -11.35 3.41
C ASN A 92 8.62 -11.61 4.16
N GLY A 93 7.99 -10.57 4.73
CA GLY A 93 6.75 -10.70 5.52
C GLY A 93 6.97 -11.10 6.97
N GLU A 94 8.22 -11.13 7.44
CA GLU A 94 8.61 -11.43 8.82
C GLU A 94 8.47 -10.17 9.72
N ALA A 95 7.26 -9.59 9.74
CA ALA A 95 7.00 -8.28 10.32
C ALA A 95 7.42 -8.16 11.81
N PHE A 96 7.18 -9.20 12.61
CA PHE A 96 7.57 -9.22 14.01
C PHE A 96 9.10 -9.17 14.18
N GLU A 97 9.82 -9.99 13.41
CA GLU A 97 11.28 -10.03 13.42
C GLU A 97 11.87 -8.69 12.95
N ALA A 98 11.35 -8.13 11.86
CA ALA A 98 11.72 -6.83 11.36
C ALA A 98 11.58 -5.74 12.44
N ARG A 99 10.44 -5.74 13.14
CA ARG A 99 10.18 -4.80 14.24
C ARG A 99 11.24 -4.91 15.35
N VAL A 100 11.57 -6.12 15.78
CA VAL A 100 12.60 -6.35 16.80
C VAL A 100 13.95 -5.80 16.35
N ARG A 101 14.37 -6.10 15.11
CA ARG A 101 15.64 -5.64 14.54
C ARG A 101 15.71 -4.10 14.41
N PHE A 102 14.64 -3.44 14.00
CA PHE A 102 14.60 -1.98 13.96
C PHE A 102 14.69 -1.36 15.37
N VAL A 103 14.04 -1.96 16.37
CA VAL A 103 14.13 -1.49 17.77
C VAL A 103 15.56 -1.63 18.29
N GLU A 104 16.21 -2.76 18.04
CA GLU A 104 17.61 -3.00 18.44
C GLU A 104 18.54 -1.99 17.76
N LEU A 105 18.38 -1.77 16.45
CA LEU A 105 19.16 -0.78 15.71
C LEU A 105 18.99 0.64 16.27
N LEU A 106 17.76 1.04 16.59
CA LEU A 106 17.47 2.37 17.14
C LEU A 106 17.99 2.55 18.59
N ALA A 107 18.25 1.46 19.30
CA ALA A 107 18.87 1.47 20.62
C ALA A 107 20.41 1.59 20.57
N ASP A 108 21.02 1.42 19.39
CA ASP A 108 22.48 1.53 19.26
C ASP A 108 22.95 2.99 19.43
N SER A 109 23.84 3.19 20.39
CA SER A 109 24.41 4.52 20.70
C SER A 109 25.20 5.13 19.52
N ASN A 110 25.74 4.30 18.63
CA ASN A 110 26.46 4.75 17.44
C ASN A 110 25.54 5.41 16.41
N LEU A 111 24.23 5.19 16.48
CA LEU A 111 23.24 5.84 15.64
C LEU A 111 23.05 7.33 15.96
N THR A 112 23.50 7.77 17.16
CA THR A 112 23.39 9.16 17.60
C THR A 112 24.18 10.09 16.67
N GLY A 113 23.49 11.01 16.00
CA GLY A 113 24.09 11.94 15.01
C GLY A 113 24.08 11.45 13.57
N LEU A 114 23.62 10.23 13.30
CA LEU A 114 23.41 9.68 11.96
C LEU A 114 21.95 9.88 11.55
N THR A 115 21.54 11.14 11.34
CA THR A 115 20.13 11.53 11.14
C THR A 115 19.45 10.73 10.03
N ALA A 116 20.10 10.59 8.87
CA ALA A 116 19.52 9.87 7.73
C ALA A 116 19.29 8.37 8.05
N LEU A 117 20.27 7.71 8.69
CA LEU A 117 20.17 6.31 9.04
C LEU A 117 19.09 6.07 10.11
N ARG A 118 19.04 6.97 11.12
CA ARG A 118 17.99 6.97 12.13
C ARG A 118 16.59 7.14 11.51
N GLN A 119 16.43 8.10 10.60
CA GLN A 119 15.17 8.32 9.90
C GLN A 119 14.74 7.09 9.09
N SER A 120 15.68 6.44 8.39
CA SER A 120 15.41 5.20 7.67
C SER A 120 14.99 4.06 8.61
N ALA A 121 15.70 3.89 9.74
CA ALA A 121 15.35 2.88 10.73
C ALA A 121 13.98 3.14 11.39
N GLU A 122 13.66 4.39 11.70
CA GLU A 122 12.35 4.78 12.25
C GLU A 122 11.22 4.59 11.22
N PHE A 123 11.49 4.90 9.96
CA PHE A 123 10.54 4.64 8.86
C PHE A 123 10.29 3.14 8.70
N GLY A 124 11.34 2.33 8.73
CA GLY A 124 11.24 0.87 8.71
C GLY A 124 10.47 0.32 9.92
N LEU A 125 10.74 0.84 11.12
CA LEU A 125 10.01 0.48 12.34
C LEU A 125 8.51 0.78 12.22
N ALA A 126 8.14 1.95 11.69
CA ALA A 126 6.74 2.31 11.48
C ALA A 126 6.05 1.36 10.49
N ARG A 127 6.73 0.97 9.40
CA ARG A 127 6.23 -0.03 8.46
C ARG A 127 6.08 -1.42 9.09
N ALA A 128 7.02 -1.80 9.96
CA ALA A 128 6.94 -3.07 10.69
C ALA A 128 5.76 -3.07 11.67
N HIS A 129 5.50 -1.97 12.39
CA HIS A 129 4.30 -1.81 13.22
C HIS A 129 3.02 -1.92 12.38
N GLU A 130 2.96 -1.27 11.20
CA GLU A 130 1.83 -1.37 10.27
C GLU A 130 1.58 -2.82 9.86
N ALA A 131 2.64 -3.55 9.49
CA ALA A 131 2.56 -4.95 9.08
C ALA A 131 2.15 -5.89 10.23
N CYS A 132 2.48 -5.54 11.48
CA CYS A 132 2.00 -6.23 12.68
C CYS A 132 0.56 -5.87 13.09
N GLY A 133 -0.11 -4.93 12.38
CA GLY A 133 -1.44 -4.45 12.74
C GLY A 133 -1.45 -3.41 13.87
N GLU A 134 -0.31 -2.91 14.29
CA GLU A 134 -0.10 -1.92 15.36
C GLU A 134 -0.20 -0.49 14.78
N GLN A 135 -1.38 -0.13 14.29
CA GLN A 135 -1.59 1.09 13.49
C GLN A 135 -1.33 2.39 14.27
N LYS A 136 -1.64 2.40 15.58
CA LYS A 136 -1.46 3.60 16.41
C LYS A 136 0.01 3.92 16.59
N GLU A 137 0.83 2.92 16.82
CA GLU A 137 2.27 3.01 17.00
C GLU A 137 2.94 3.51 15.70
N ALA A 138 2.54 2.94 14.56
CA ALA A 138 2.98 3.38 13.25
C ALA A 138 2.67 4.86 12.98
N ILE A 139 1.45 5.30 13.25
CA ILE A 139 1.03 6.70 13.08
C ILE A 139 1.85 7.65 13.96
N VAL A 140 2.15 7.28 15.19
CA VAL A 140 2.97 8.12 16.11
C VAL A 140 4.36 8.35 15.52
N ILE A 141 5.01 7.30 15.02
CA ILE A 141 6.35 7.40 14.43
C ILE A 141 6.31 8.24 13.14
N PHE A 142 5.39 7.95 12.22
CA PHE A 142 5.28 8.71 10.98
C PHE A 142 4.95 10.19 11.21
N ARG A 143 4.10 10.53 12.19
CA ARG A 143 3.85 11.94 12.56
C ARG A 143 5.06 12.65 13.10
N ARG A 144 5.90 11.96 13.87
CA ARG A 144 7.16 12.54 14.33
C ARG A 144 8.08 12.83 13.14
N LEU A 145 8.24 11.86 12.24
CA LEU A 145 9.06 12.00 11.03
C LEU A 145 8.55 13.13 10.12
N GLN A 146 7.22 13.34 10.04
CA GLN A 146 6.63 14.45 9.27
C GLN A 146 7.11 15.84 9.73
N GLY A 147 7.49 15.98 10.99
CA GLY A 147 8.05 17.20 11.56
C GLY A 147 9.54 17.40 11.30
N GLU A 148 10.21 16.44 10.66
CA GLU A 148 11.64 16.48 10.37
C GLU A 148 11.93 16.89 8.92
N GLN A 149 13.19 17.21 8.62
CA GLN A 149 13.63 17.42 7.24
C GLN A 149 13.84 16.07 6.56
N LEU A 150 12.94 15.76 5.63
CA LEU A 150 12.98 14.54 4.82
C LEU A 150 13.24 14.91 3.36
N SER A 151 13.80 13.97 2.59
CA SER A 151 13.85 14.10 1.14
C SER A 151 12.44 14.07 0.54
N ASP A 152 12.27 14.61 -0.66
CA ASP A 152 10.98 14.61 -1.35
C ASP A 152 10.40 13.19 -1.49
N GLU A 153 11.25 12.21 -1.79
CA GLU A 153 10.86 10.80 -1.89
C GLU A 153 10.36 10.25 -0.55
N GLN A 154 11.07 10.54 0.55
CA GLN A 154 10.66 10.14 1.89
C GLN A 154 9.35 10.82 2.31
N GLN A 155 9.14 12.09 1.95
CA GLN A 155 7.90 12.81 2.23
C GLN A 155 6.70 12.18 1.51
N ILE A 156 6.87 11.78 0.25
CA ILE A 156 5.81 11.12 -0.52
C ILE A 156 5.48 9.74 0.07
N GLU A 157 6.50 8.93 0.39
CA GLU A 157 6.30 7.61 0.98
C GLU A 157 5.64 7.71 2.37
N LEU A 158 6.03 8.70 3.18
CA LEU A 158 5.40 8.99 4.46
C LEU A 158 3.93 9.39 4.27
N ALA A 159 3.63 10.26 3.31
CA ALA A 159 2.27 10.68 3.02
C ALA A 159 1.39 9.50 2.55
N LYS A 160 1.92 8.61 1.69
CA LYS A 160 1.24 7.38 1.27
C LYS A 160 0.92 6.47 2.46
N SER A 161 1.89 6.27 3.35
CA SER A 161 1.72 5.42 4.54
C SER A 161 0.71 6.02 5.53
N LEU A 162 0.81 7.30 5.85
CA LEU A 162 -0.17 7.99 6.70
C LEU A 162 -1.57 7.98 6.10
N CYS A 163 -1.70 8.25 4.80
CA CYS A 163 -2.98 8.24 4.11
C CYS A 163 -3.65 6.86 4.25
N ARG A 164 -2.91 5.79 4.00
CA ARG A 164 -3.41 4.40 4.14
C ARG A 164 -3.79 4.07 5.59
N LEU A 165 -2.93 4.39 6.56
CA LEU A 165 -3.19 4.14 7.99
C LEU A 165 -4.40 4.90 8.50
N TYR A 166 -4.57 6.16 8.12
CA TYR A 166 -5.74 6.95 8.48
C TYR A 166 -7.03 6.38 7.88
N ARG A 167 -6.99 5.91 6.63
CA ARG A 167 -8.13 5.24 5.99
C ARG A 167 -8.56 4.01 6.78
N VAL A 168 -7.62 3.10 7.06
CA VAL A 168 -7.90 1.87 7.83
C VAL A 168 -8.41 2.17 9.24
N SER A 169 -7.97 3.29 9.83
CA SER A 169 -8.43 3.76 11.15
C SER A 169 -9.73 4.58 11.09
N GLY A 170 -10.38 4.72 9.93
CA GLY A 170 -11.60 5.53 9.74
C GLY A 170 -11.38 7.05 9.81
N ARG A 171 -10.13 7.52 9.86
CA ARG A 171 -9.76 8.94 9.94
C ARG A 171 -9.63 9.55 8.54
N LEU A 172 -10.74 9.55 7.80
CA LEU A 172 -10.75 9.88 6.37
C LEU A 172 -10.39 11.33 6.08
N THR A 173 -10.73 12.26 6.96
CA THR A 173 -10.39 13.68 6.79
C THR A 173 -8.88 13.89 6.86
N GLU A 174 -8.21 13.35 7.86
CA GLU A 174 -6.76 13.45 8.01
C GLU A 174 -6.01 12.71 6.87
N SER A 175 -6.59 11.63 6.38
CA SER A 175 -6.05 10.91 5.21
C SER A 175 -6.01 11.83 3.98
N VAL A 176 -7.10 12.53 3.71
CA VAL A 176 -7.19 13.47 2.58
C VAL A 176 -6.26 14.68 2.78
N GLU A 177 -6.26 15.29 3.96
CA GLU A 177 -5.42 16.46 4.27
C GLU A 177 -3.92 16.19 4.06
N VAL A 178 -3.43 15.04 4.51
CA VAL A 178 -2.02 14.66 4.33
C VAL A 178 -1.67 14.50 2.85
N ALA A 179 -2.51 13.79 2.09
CA ALA A 179 -2.24 13.57 0.68
C ALA A 179 -2.37 14.86 -0.15
N GLU A 180 -3.43 15.67 0.07
CA GLU A 180 -3.62 16.95 -0.63
C GLU A 180 -2.48 17.93 -0.34
N SER A 181 -2.06 18.07 0.92
CA SER A 181 -0.95 18.98 1.29
C SER A 181 0.37 18.58 0.64
N THR A 182 0.67 17.28 0.61
CA THR A 182 1.90 16.78 -0.04
C THR A 182 1.82 16.94 -1.56
N LEU A 183 0.67 16.69 -2.18
CA LEU A 183 0.48 16.93 -3.61
C LEU A 183 0.54 18.43 -3.97
N ALA A 184 0.08 19.32 -3.09
CA ALA A 184 0.15 20.77 -3.32
C ALA A 184 1.59 21.32 -3.29
N SER A 185 2.50 20.68 -2.58
CA SER A 185 3.91 21.07 -2.48
C SER A 185 4.77 20.60 -3.66
N ARG A 186 4.22 19.77 -4.58
CA ARG A 186 4.97 19.24 -5.72
C ARG A 186 5.42 20.33 -6.68
N SER A 187 6.64 20.25 -7.15
CA SER A 187 7.16 21.12 -8.24
C SER A 187 6.82 20.57 -9.62
N ALA A 188 6.76 19.25 -9.76
CA ALA A 188 6.41 18.52 -10.97
C ALA A 188 5.79 17.16 -10.62
N TRP A 189 5.08 16.56 -11.56
CA TRP A 189 4.60 15.19 -11.43
C TRP A 189 5.76 14.18 -11.57
N SER A 190 5.69 13.11 -10.83
CA SER A 190 6.53 11.91 -10.91
C SER A 190 5.67 10.67 -10.64
N ASP A 191 6.22 9.48 -10.91
CA ASP A 191 5.52 8.22 -10.62
C ASP A 191 5.07 8.13 -9.15
N ALA A 192 5.93 8.59 -8.22
CA ALA A 192 5.61 8.57 -6.80
C ALA A 192 4.43 9.51 -6.44
N TYR A 193 4.34 10.69 -7.08
CA TYR A 193 3.19 11.58 -6.90
C TYR A 193 1.92 11.02 -7.54
N VAL A 194 2.01 10.30 -8.67
CA VAL A 194 0.85 9.62 -9.27
C VAL A 194 0.34 8.51 -8.32
N GLU A 195 1.23 7.77 -7.69
CA GLU A 195 0.85 6.77 -6.68
C GLU A 195 0.22 7.37 -5.41
N LEU A 196 0.75 8.51 -4.95
CA LEU A 196 0.12 9.25 -3.86
C LEU A 196 -1.27 9.73 -4.26
N GLY A 197 -1.44 10.22 -5.49
CA GLY A 197 -2.74 10.59 -6.05
C GLY A 197 -3.71 9.41 -6.10
N ALA A 198 -3.24 8.23 -6.51
CA ALA A 198 -4.02 7.00 -6.46
C ALA A 198 -4.48 6.65 -5.03
N THR A 199 -3.62 6.88 -4.04
CA THR A 199 -3.94 6.67 -2.62
C THR A 199 -4.97 7.70 -2.12
N LEU A 200 -4.87 8.97 -2.55
CA LEU A 200 -5.83 10.02 -2.26
C LEU A 200 -7.22 9.69 -2.82
N LEU A 201 -7.29 9.19 -4.05
CA LEU A 201 -8.55 8.77 -4.66
C LEU A 201 -9.29 7.74 -3.80
N ALA A 202 -8.56 6.77 -3.24
CA ALA A 202 -9.16 5.80 -2.33
C ALA A 202 -9.75 6.46 -1.07
N ALA A 203 -9.10 7.48 -0.51
CA ALA A 203 -9.63 8.25 0.61
C ALA A 203 -10.90 9.06 0.23
N TYR A 204 -10.93 9.66 -0.96
CA TYR A 204 -12.12 10.33 -1.47
C TYR A 204 -13.31 9.38 -1.61
N TRP A 205 -13.08 8.17 -2.18
CA TRP A 205 -14.16 7.18 -2.35
C TRP A 205 -14.75 6.73 -1.01
N GLU A 206 -13.88 6.46 -0.04
CA GLU A 206 -14.32 6.00 1.29
C GLU A 206 -15.03 7.12 2.07
N ARG A 207 -14.63 8.38 1.85
CA ARG A 207 -15.30 9.55 2.45
C ARG A 207 -16.60 9.94 1.72
N GLY A 208 -16.84 9.40 0.52
CA GLY A 208 -18.00 9.74 -0.31
C GLY A 208 -17.83 10.97 -1.20
N ASP A 209 -16.62 11.51 -1.30
CA ASP A 209 -16.30 12.71 -2.10
C ASP A 209 -16.18 12.39 -3.61
N LEU A 210 -17.18 11.75 -4.16
CA LEU A 210 -17.14 11.22 -5.53
C LEU A 210 -16.92 12.31 -6.60
N LEU A 211 -17.43 13.52 -6.38
CA LEU A 211 -17.24 14.64 -7.31
C LEU A 211 -15.76 15.06 -7.35
N ARG A 212 -15.11 15.19 -6.17
CA ARG A 212 -13.67 15.48 -6.08
C ARG A 212 -12.84 14.38 -6.70
N ALA A 213 -13.18 13.13 -6.42
CA ALA A 213 -12.50 11.98 -7.01
C ALA A 213 -12.54 12.04 -8.55
N ARG A 214 -13.69 12.36 -9.14
CA ARG A 214 -13.84 12.46 -10.59
C ARG A 214 -13.03 13.60 -11.20
N GLN A 215 -12.99 14.76 -10.53
CA GLN A 215 -12.17 15.89 -10.98
C GLN A 215 -10.69 15.57 -10.91
N PHE A 216 -10.24 14.99 -9.80
CA PHE A 216 -8.84 14.66 -9.59
C PHE A 216 -8.34 13.54 -10.50
N VAL A 217 -9.20 12.58 -10.87
CA VAL A 217 -8.86 11.53 -11.86
C VAL A 217 -8.44 12.13 -13.20
N ALA A 218 -9.10 13.19 -13.68
CA ALA A 218 -8.72 13.82 -14.95
C ALA A 218 -7.29 14.38 -14.87
N GLU A 219 -6.97 15.10 -13.78
CA GLU A 219 -5.61 15.61 -13.54
C GLU A 219 -4.57 14.49 -13.46
N LEU A 220 -4.92 13.36 -12.80
CA LEU A 220 -4.03 12.22 -12.66
C LEU A 220 -3.75 11.51 -13.99
N LEU A 221 -4.76 11.39 -14.86
CA LEU A 221 -4.62 10.81 -16.19
C LEU A 221 -3.72 11.70 -17.08
N ASP A 222 -3.96 13.02 -17.09
CA ASP A 222 -3.12 13.97 -17.84
C ASP A 222 -1.65 13.90 -17.38
N ALA A 223 -1.42 13.82 -16.08
CA ALA A 223 -0.08 13.69 -15.51
C ALA A 223 0.58 12.36 -15.92
N ALA A 224 -0.14 11.25 -15.88
CA ALA A 224 0.40 9.94 -16.26
C ALA A 224 0.72 9.87 -17.77
N GLU A 225 -0.12 10.46 -18.63
CA GLU A 225 0.12 10.55 -20.06
C GLU A 225 1.36 11.42 -20.36
N ALA A 226 1.51 12.55 -19.68
CA ALA A 226 2.68 13.43 -19.83
C ALA A 226 3.98 12.75 -19.37
N LEU A 227 3.93 11.92 -18.33
CA LEU A 227 5.09 11.14 -17.86
C LEU A 227 5.43 9.99 -18.83
N GLY A 228 4.43 9.36 -19.44
CA GLY A 228 4.60 8.22 -20.34
C GLY A 228 5.15 6.97 -19.64
N SER A 229 5.28 6.99 -18.32
CA SER A 229 5.76 5.85 -17.54
C SER A 229 4.69 4.76 -17.44
N PRO A 230 5.02 3.48 -17.70
CA PRO A 230 4.08 2.38 -17.52
C PRO A 230 3.46 2.33 -16.14
N ARG A 231 4.24 2.61 -15.10
CA ARG A 231 3.81 2.61 -13.70
C ARG A 231 2.74 3.69 -13.45
N ALA A 232 2.98 4.91 -13.93
CA ALA A 232 2.01 6.00 -13.84
C ALA A 232 0.74 5.72 -14.64
N LEU A 233 0.89 5.22 -15.87
CA LEU A 233 -0.25 4.90 -16.74
C LEU A 233 -1.14 3.80 -16.15
N VAL A 234 -0.55 2.73 -15.60
CA VAL A 234 -1.32 1.67 -14.92
C VAL A 234 -2.04 2.25 -13.71
N ALA A 235 -1.33 2.97 -12.83
CA ALA A 235 -1.93 3.53 -11.62
C ALA A 235 -3.09 4.48 -11.94
N ALA A 236 -2.91 5.43 -12.86
CA ALA A 236 -3.93 6.41 -13.21
C ALA A 236 -5.16 5.75 -13.86
N ASN A 237 -4.96 4.91 -14.89
CA ASN A 237 -6.07 4.25 -15.58
C ASN A 237 -6.83 3.28 -14.66
N TRP A 238 -6.13 2.54 -13.78
CA TRP A 238 -6.77 1.65 -12.81
C TRP A 238 -7.68 2.40 -11.84
N ASN A 239 -7.20 3.52 -11.30
CA ASN A 239 -7.97 4.35 -10.39
C ASN A 239 -9.09 5.12 -11.12
N ALA A 240 -8.89 5.48 -12.38
CA ALA A 240 -9.95 6.02 -13.25
C ALA A 240 -11.07 5.00 -13.46
N ALA A 241 -10.73 3.74 -13.73
CA ALA A 241 -11.71 2.65 -13.86
C ALA A 241 -12.54 2.49 -12.58
N TYR A 242 -11.90 2.48 -11.42
CA TYR A 242 -12.58 2.37 -10.14
C TYR A 242 -13.49 3.57 -9.86
N THR A 243 -13.03 4.78 -10.13
CA THR A 243 -13.82 6.02 -9.97
C THR A 243 -15.04 6.02 -10.91
N ALA A 244 -14.86 5.68 -12.18
CA ALA A 244 -15.94 5.60 -13.16
C ALA A 244 -17.00 4.57 -12.74
N ARG A 245 -16.60 3.40 -12.23
CA ARG A 245 -17.50 2.39 -11.67
C ARG A 245 -18.32 2.95 -10.51
N ARG A 246 -17.66 3.59 -9.54
CA ARG A 246 -18.31 4.18 -8.35
C ARG A 246 -19.28 5.33 -8.68
N THR A 247 -19.05 6.02 -9.78
CA THR A 247 -19.89 7.12 -10.26
C THR A 247 -20.94 6.71 -11.30
N GLY A 248 -21.12 5.40 -11.53
CA GLY A 248 -22.14 4.86 -12.44
C GLY A 248 -21.79 4.92 -13.94
N HIS A 249 -20.51 5.20 -14.29
CA HIS A 249 -20.04 5.29 -15.68
C HIS A 249 -19.36 3.98 -16.11
N GLY A 250 -20.12 2.88 -16.10
CA GLY A 250 -19.58 1.53 -16.32
C GLY A 250 -18.80 1.37 -17.63
N GLY A 251 -19.28 1.96 -18.73
CA GLY A 251 -18.58 1.89 -20.03
C GLY A 251 -17.19 2.53 -20.00
N GLU A 252 -17.04 3.68 -19.32
CA GLU A 252 -15.74 4.32 -19.09
C GLU A 252 -14.86 3.45 -18.19
N ALA A 253 -15.44 2.85 -17.15
CA ALA A 253 -14.74 1.97 -16.22
C ALA A 253 -14.07 0.79 -16.94
N LEU A 254 -14.80 0.13 -17.85
CA LEU A 254 -14.25 -0.98 -18.62
C LEU A 254 -13.10 -0.52 -19.52
N ASN A 255 -13.27 0.61 -20.24
CA ASN A 255 -12.23 1.14 -21.12
C ASN A 255 -10.94 1.48 -20.37
N PHE A 256 -11.03 2.11 -19.20
CA PHE A 256 -9.87 2.43 -18.37
C PHE A 256 -9.21 1.16 -17.81
N ALA A 257 -10.00 0.17 -17.36
CA ALA A 257 -9.48 -1.08 -16.84
C ALA A 257 -8.72 -1.88 -17.92
N GLU A 258 -9.26 -1.92 -19.15
CA GLU A 258 -8.57 -2.56 -20.30
C GLU A 258 -7.27 -1.84 -20.65
N LYS A 259 -7.25 -0.50 -20.65
CA LYS A 259 -6.02 0.27 -20.89
C LYS A 259 -4.96 -0.03 -19.84
N ALA A 260 -5.34 0.00 -18.56
CA ALA A 260 -4.41 -0.32 -17.47
C ALA A 260 -3.84 -1.74 -17.61
N LEU A 261 -4.70 -2.71 -17.91
CA LEU A 261 -4.28 -4.11 -18.08
C LEU A 261 -3.37 -4.28 -19.30
N ALA A 262 -3.67 -3.62 -20.43
CA ALA A 262 -2.83 -3.69 -21.62
C ALA A 262 -1.41 -3.19 -21.35
N VAL A 263 -1.28 -2.00 -20.73
CA VAL A 263 0.03 -1.44 -20.32
C VAL A 263 0.75 -2.40 -19.35
N GLN A 264 0.02 -2.99 -18.38
CA GLN A 264 0.62 -3.93 -17.43
C GLN A 264 1.15 -5.19 -18.12
N VAL A 265 0.40 -5.75 -19.06
CA VAL A 265 0.82 -6.96 -19.80
C VAL A 265 2.03 -6.71 -20.68
N GLU A 266 2.10 -5.58 -21.36
CA GLU A 266 3.25 -5.17 -22.20
C GLU A 266 4.54 -5.00 -21.38
N ASN A 267 4.43 -4.59 -20.12
CA ASN A 267 5.59 -4.32 -19.25
C ASN A 267 5.95 -5.47 -18.29
N GLY A 268 5.33 -6.62 -18.49
CA GLY A 268 5.64 -7.85 -17.76
C GLY A 268 4.73 -8.10 -16.55
N PRO A 269 4.84 -9.29 -15.94
CA PRO A 269 3.98 -9.68 -14.84
C PRO A 269 4.29 -8.86 -13.58
N SER A 270 3.24 -8.47 -12.87
CA SER A 270 3.30 -7.91 -11.52
C SER A 270 2.47 -8.77 -10.57
N ARG A 271 2.69 -8.60 -9.27
CA ARG A 271 1.87 -9.28 -8.24
C ARG A 271 0.38 -8.97 -8.35
N PHE A 272 0.02 -7.87 -9.02
CA PHE A 272 -1.37 -7.44 -9.20
C PHE A 272 -2.00 -7.92 -10.51
N SER A 273 -1.21 -8.48 -11.43
CA SER A 273 -1.69 -8.84 -12.77
C SER A 273 -2.89 -9.79 -12.73
N GLY A 274 -2.88 -10.79 -11.87
CA GLY A 274 -4.01 -11.71 -11.70
C GLY A 274 -5.28 -11.00 -11.24
N ALA A 275 -5.18 -10.16 -10.20
CA ALA A 275 -6.31 -9.39 -9.68
C ALA A 275 -6.87 -8.39 -10.72
N MET A 276 -6.03 -7.81 -11.57
CA MET A 276 -6.46 -6.94 -12.67
C MET A 276 -7.31 -7.72 -13.69
N HIS A 277 -6.88 -8.92 -14.07
CA HIS A 277 -7.65 -9.78 -14.97
C HIS A 277 -9.02 -10.15 -14.37
N VAL A 278 -9.09 -10.51 -13.09
CA VAL A 278 -10.36 -10.78 -12.38
C VAL A 278 -11.27 -9.56 -12.41
N THR A 279 -10.75 -8.37 -12.14
CA THR A 279 -11.55 -7.14 -12.14
C THR A 279 -12.08 -6.79 -13.52
N VAL A 280 -11.26 -6.93 -14.58
CA VAL A 280 -11.73 -6.72 -15.96
C VAL A 280 -12.82 -7.74 -16.31
N ALA A 281 -12.66 -9.00 -15.95
CA ALA A 281 -13.67 -10.04 -16.14
C ALA A 281 -14.99 -9.69 -15.43
N ASN A 282 -14.93 -9.27 -14.17
CA ASN A 282 -16.12 -8.83 -13.41
C ASN A 282 -16.84 -7.66 -14.10
N LEU A 283 -16.09 -6.68 -14.62
CA LEU A 283 -16.67 -5.57 -15.38
C LEU A 283 -17.36 -6.07 -16.66
N TYR A 284 -16.77 -7.03 -17.39
CA TYR A 284 -17.41 -7.66 -18.55
C TYR A 284 -18.72 -8.35 -18.17
N LEU A 285 -18.70 -9.20 -17.13
CA LEU A 285 -19.91 -9.93 -16.70
C LEU A 285 -21.05 -9.01 -16.31
N ARG A 286 -20.74 -7.85 -15.74
CA ARG A 286 -21.76 -6.86 -15.31
C ARG A 286 -22.24 -5.95 -16.43
N LEU A 287 -21.37 -5.56 -17.37
CA LEU A 287 -21.64 -4.51 -18.35
C LEU A 287 -21.83 -5.02 -19.76
N ARG A 288 -21.33 -6.20 -20.06
CA ARG A 288 -21.32 -6.82 -21.39
C ARG A 288 -21.68 -8.31 -21.28
N PRO A 289 -22.86 -8.66 -20.74
CA PRO A 289 -23.23 -10.06 -20.52
C PRO A 289 -23.21 -10.90 -21.80
N GLU A 290 -23.36 -10.28 -22.96
CA GLU A 290 -23.22 -10.91 -24.29
C GLU A 290 -21.76 -11.33 -24.59
N GLN A 291 -20.80 -10.82 -23.87
CA GLN A 291 -19.36 -11.13 -24.02
C GLN A 291 -18.82 -12.00 -22.87
N THR A 292 -19.64 -12.84 -22.26
CA THR A 292 -19.25 -13.73 -21.17
C THR A 292 -18.03 -14.61 -21.53
N SER A 293 -17.89 -15.05 -22.80
CA SER A 293 -16.73 -15.81 -23.26
C SER A 293 -15.42 -15.05 -23.04
N ARG A 294 -15.41 -13.74 -23.28
CA ARG A 294 -14.23 -12.90 -23.07
C ARG A 294 -13.91 -12.74 -21.57
N ALA A 295 -14.93 -12.62 -20.73
CA ALA A 295 -14.72 -12.62 -19.28
C ALA A 295 -14.07 -13.95 -18.81
N ILE A 296 -14.50 -15.07 -19.37
CA ILE A 296 -13.93 -16.39 -19.10
C ILE A 296 -12.44 -16.44 -19.45
N GLU A 297 -12.04 -15.92 -20.61
CA GLU A 297 -10.63 -15.86 -21.02
C GLU A 297 -9.76 -15.07 -20.02
N PHE A 298 -10.27 -13.92 -19.56
CA PHE A 298 -9.58 -13.14 -18.51
C PHE A 298 -9.46 -13.93 -17.19
N LEU A 299 -10.49 -14.67 -16.78
CA LEU A 299 -10.47 -15.47 -15.55
C LEU A 299 -9.53 -16.66 -15.67
N GLU A 300 -9.46 -17.32 -16.81
CA GLU A 300 -8.49 -18.39 -17.08
C GLU A 300 -7.06 -17.86 -16.98
N ARG A 301 -6.82 -16.69 -17.54
CA ARG A 301 -5.51 -16.05 -17.44
C ARG A 301 -5.17 -15.66 -16.02
N ALA A 302 -6.13 -15.15 -15.25
CA ALA A 302 -5.95 -14.82 -13.83
C ALA A 302 -5.57 -16.08 -13.02
N MET A 303 -6.32 -17.18 -13.19
CA MET A 303 -6.07 -18.42 -12.49
C MET A 303 -4.71 -19.03 -12.86
N GLN A 304 -4.29 -18.94 -14.12
CA GLN A 304 -2.95 -19.31 -14.54
C GLN A 304 -1.88 -18.49 -13.81
N ILE A 305 -2.01 -17.15 -13.78
CA ILE A 305 -1.07 -16.28 -13.08
C ILE A 305 -0.99 -16.65 -11.60
N PHE A 306 -2.12 -16.92 -10.95
CA PHE A 306 -2.17 -17.31 -9.54
C PHE A 306 -1.56 -18.70 -9.27
N SER A 307 -1.47 -19.56 -10.26
CA SER A 307 -0.77 -20.85 -10.15
C SER A 307 0.75 -20.72 -10.30
N GLU A 308 1.22 -19.70 -11.01
CA GLU A 308 2.63 -19.46 -11.33
C GLU A 308 3.32 -18.50 -10.34
N SER A 309 2.56 -17.76 -9.52
CA SER A 309 3.08 -16.76 -8.59
C SER A 309 2.36 -16.81 -7.24
N PRO A 310 2.99 -16.32 -6.15
CA PRO A 310 2.34 -16.27 -4.85
C PRO A 310 1.05 -15.44 -4.91
N ALA A 311 -0.08 -16.09 -4.69
CA ALA A 311 -1.39 -15.48 -4.60
C ALA A 311 -2.05 -15.88 -3.28
N THR A 312 -2.75 -14.94 -2.66
CA THR A 312 -3.49 -15.21 -1.43
C THR A 312 -4.66 -16.15 -1.69
N ALA A 313 -5.07 -16.89 -0.66
CA ALA A 313 -6.28 -17.71 -0.71
C ALA A 313 -7.52 -16.89 -1.12
N PHE A 314 -7.59 -15.64 -0.68
CA PHE A 314 -8.65 -14.68 -1.03
C PHE A 314 -8.67 -14.36 -2.54
N GLU A 315 -7.53 -14.06 -3.16
CA GLU A 315 -7.43 -13.78 -4.60
C GLU A 315 -7.81 -15.00 -5.45
N GLN A 316 -7.34 -16.17 -5.03
CA GLN A 316 -7.65 -17.43 -5.70
C GLN A 316 -9.15 -17.79 -5.59
N ALA A 317 -9.74 -17.61 -4.41
CA ALA A 317 -11.17 -17.84 -4.19
C ALA A 317 -12.01 -16.86 -5.03
N ASN A 318 -11.69 -15.57 -5.00
CA ASN A 318 -12.41 -14.55 -5.76
C ASN A 318 -12.42 -14.85 -7.28
N ALA A 319 -11.30 -15.28 -7.85
CA ALA A 319 -11.24 -15.68 -9.27
C ALA A 319 -12.17 -16.85 -9.57
N ARG A 320 -12.29 -17.84 -8.68
CA ARG A 320 -13.18 -18.99 -8.84
C ARG A 320 -14.66 -18.60 -8.70
N LEU A 321 -14.98 -17.69 -7.80
CA LEU A 321 -16.35 -17.20 -7.65
C LEU A 321 -16.80 -16.39 -8.87
N GLU A 322 -15.95 -15.53 -9.39
CA GLU A 322 -16.25 -14.83 -10.65
C GLU A 322 -16.33 -15.81 -11.83
N ARG A 323 -15.53 -16.89 -11.84
CA ARG A 323 -15.69 -17.96 -12.84
C ARG A 323 -17.01 -18.70 -12.67
N SER A 324 -17.43 -19.02 -11.47
CA SER A 324 -18.75 -19.60 -11.19
C SER A 324 -19.87 -18.71 -11.74
N ARG A 325 -19.80 -17.40 -11.51
CA ARG A 325 -20.74 -16.43 -12.07
C ARG A 325 -20.80 -16.49 -13.60
N ALA A 326 -19.64 -16.51 -14.26
CA ALA A 326 -19.54 -16.62 -15.71
C ALA A 326 -20.14 -17.93 -16.24
N GLU A 327 -19.95 -19.04 -15.51
CA GLU A 327 -20.49 -20.34 -15.87
C GLU A 327 -22.02 -20.39 -15.72
N ILE A 328 -22.59 -19.74 -14.68
CA ILE A 328 -24.04 -19.57 -14.56
C ILE A 328 -24.60 -18.82 -15.77
N MET A 329 -23.97 -17.70 -16.15
CA MET A 329 -24.39 -16.90 -17.32
C MET A 329 -24.27 -17.67 -18.63
N SER A 330 -23.37 -18.65 -18.70
CA SER A 330 -23.18 -19.53 -19.86
C SER A 330 -24.09 -20.76 -19.84
N GLY A 331 -24.89 -20.96 -18.79
CA GLY A 331 -25.76 -22.13 -18.62
C GLY A 331 -25.02 -23.42 -18.22
N ARG A 332 -23.73 -23.37 -17.85
CA ARG A 332 -22.95 -24.53 -17.40
C ARG A 332 -23.02 -24.67 -15.89
N LEU A 333 -24.19 -25.07 -15.40
CA LEU A 333 -24.53 -24.97 -13.97
C LEU A 333 -23.71 -25.91 -13.07
N ASP A 334 -23.41 -27.15 -13.51
CA ASP A 334 -22.56 -28.07 -12.73
C ASP A 334 -21.14 -27.54 -12.55
N THR A 335 -20.59 -26.95 -13.63
CA THR A 335 -19.27 -26.33 -13.59
C THR A 335 -19.26 -25.11 -12.67
N ALA A 336 -20.35 -24.33 -12.66
CA ALA A 336 -20.50 -23.18 -11.78
C ALA A 336 -20.49 -23.59 -10.31
N ILE A 337 -21.21 -24.66 -9.97
CA ILE A 337 -21.25 -25.20 -8.59
C ILE A 337 -19.84 -25.64 -8.18
N SER A 338 -19.14 -26.39 -9.05
CA SER A 338 -17.77 -26.84 -8.77
C SER A 338 -16.83 -25.67 -8.47
N PHE A 339 -16.84 -24.61 -9.30
CA PHE A 339 -15.98 -23.44 -9.06
C PHE A 339 -16.36 -22.69 -7.76
N ALA A 340 -17.64 -22.60 -7.42
CA ALA A 340 -18.07 -22.00 -6.16
C ALA A 340 -17.60 -22.82 -4.95
N GLU A 341 -17.67 -24.15 -5.02
CA GLU A 341 -17.16 -25.07 -3.99
C GLU A 341 -15.64 -24.97 -3.83
N GLU A 342 -14.90 -25.00 -4.95
CA GLU A 342 -13.46 -24.79 -4.91
C GLU A 342 -13.11 -23.44 -4.28
N GLY A 343 -13.81 -22.37 -4.62
CA GLY A 343 -13.64 -21.07 -4.02
C GLY A 343 -13.88 -21.10 -2.51
N LEU A 344 -14.97 -21.71 -2.08
CA LEU A 344 -15.33 -21.83 -0.66
C LEU A 344 -14.27 -22.61 0.15
N THR A 345 -13.71 -23.69 -0.41
CA THR A 345 -12.69 -24.50 0.28
C THR A 345 -11.36 -23.77 0.51
N LEU A 346 -11.08 -22.72 -0.27
CA LEU A 346 -9.87 -21.90 -0.11
C LEU A 346 -10.00 -20.83 0.97
N LEU A 347 -11.24 -20.50 1.36
CA LEU A 347 -11.50 -19.38 2.26
C LEU A 347 -11.28 -19.77 3.72
N PRO A 348 -10.62 -18.93 4.54
CA PRO A 348 -10.63 -19.09 5.99
C PRO A 348 -12.01 -18.73 6.56
N ASP A 349 -12.33 -19.24 7.76
CA ASP A 349 -13.62 -18.99 8.45
C ASP A 349 -13.94 -17.50 8.64
N SER A 350 -12.91 -16.65 8.67
CA SER A 350 -13.04 -15.19 8.78
C SER A 350 -13.51 -14.50 7.50
N ALA A 351 -13.44 -15.16 6.34
CA ALA A 351 -13.76 -14.58 5.02
C ALA A 351 -15.27 -14.65 4.70
N GLN A 352 -16.09 -14.21 5.62
CA GLN A 352 -17.55 -14.31 5.57
C GLN A 352 -18.19 -13.72 4.31
N ILE A 353 -17.61 -12.61 3.78
CA ILE A 353 -18.14 -11.91 2.59
C ILE A 353 -18.09 -12.82 1.35
N LEU A 354 -16.93 -13.39 1.04
CA LEU A 354 -16.79 -14.27 -0.11
C LEU A 354 -17.49 -15.62 0.09
N ALA A 355 -17.55 -16.12 1.33
CA ALA A 355 -18.31 -17.32 1.64
C ALA A 355 -19.81 -17.11 1.37
N THR A 356 -20.37 -15.94 1.73
CA THR A 356 -21.75 -15.56 1.38
C THR A 356 -21.96 -15.55 -0.13
N GLU A 357 -21.04 -14.96 -0.88
CA GLU A 357 -21.11 -14.94 -2.34
C GLU A 357 -21.09 -16.35 -2.93
N ALA A 358 -20.22 -17.24 -2.43
CA ALA A 358 -20.15 -18.62 -2.87
C ALA A 358 -21.50 -19.35 -2.65
N HIS A 359 -22.10 -19.19 -1.49
CA HIS A 359 -23.41 -19.78 -1.18
C HIS A 359 -24.52 -19.22 -2.06
N LEU A 360 -24.54 -17.90 -2.36
CA LEU A 360 -25.50 -17.30 -3.28
C LEU A 360 -25.34 -17.82 -4.71
N LEU A 361 -24.12 -17.98 -5.21
CA LEU A 361 -23.85 -18.54 -6.52
C LEU A 361 -24.30 -20.00 -6.62
N LYS A 362 -23.99 -20.83 -5.63
CA LYS A 362 -24.46 -22.22 -5.56
C LYS A 362 -25.98 -22.28 -5.50
N SER A 363 -26.61 -21.48 -4.65
CA SER A 363 -28.07 -21.43 -4.54
C SER A 363 -28.72 -21.08 -5.87
N ARG A 364 -28.20 -20.07 -6.57
CA ARG A 364 -28.71 -19.68 -7.89
C ARG A 364 -28.52 -20.79 -8.93
N ALA A 365 -27.34 -21.44 -8.95
CA ALA A 365 -27.10 -22.55 -9.89
C ALA A 365 -28.03 -23.73 -9.65
N TYR A 366 -28.21 -24.17 -8.37
CA TYR A 366 -29.16 -25.22 -8.01
C TYR A 366 -30.62 -24.84 -8.34
N GLY A 367 -31.00 -23.59 -8.09
CA GLY A 367 -32.34 -23.10 -8.45
C GLY A 367 -32.62 -23.18 -9.96
N LEU A 368 -31.62 -22.82 -10.79
CA LEU A 368 -31.71 -22.95 -12.25
C LEU A 368 -31.76 -24.42 -12.73
N GLN A 369 -31.20 -25.34 -11.96
CA GLN A 369 -31.33 -26.80 -12.18
C GLN A 369 -32.63 -27.38 -11.67
N ASN A 370 -33.52 -26.59 -11.04
CA ASN A 370 -34.72 -27.05 -10.33
C ASN A 370 -34.44 -27.96 -9.11
N HIS A 371 -33.25 -27.86 -8.51
CA HIS A 371 -32.88 -28.52 -7.27
C HIS A 371 -33.24 -27.64 -6.08
N ALA A 372 -34.53 -27.55 -5.76
CA ALA A 372 -35.07 -26.56 -4.83
C ALA A 372 -34.58 -26.76 -3.37
N GLU A 373 -34.36 -27.99 -2.93
CA GLU A 373 -33.90 -28.27 -1.54
C GLU A 373 -32.45 -27.81 -1.33
N GLU A 374 -31.56 -28.12 -2.31
CA GLU A 374 -30.16 -27.70 -2.30
C GLU A 374 -30.05 -26.18 -2.38
N ALA A 375 -30.81 -25.58 -3.28
CA ALA A 375 -30.86 -24.13 -3.45
C ALA A 375 -31.32 -23.40 -2.18
N ALA A 376 -32.40 -23.89 -1.54
CA ALA A 376 -32.90 -23.32 -0.29
C ALA A 376 -31.89 -23.45 0.88
N ARG A 377 -31.16 -24.56 0.94
CA ARG A 377 -30.12 -24.79 1.96
C ARG A 377 -28.98 -23.77 1.79
N GLU A 378 -28.45 -23.62 0.58
CA GLU A 378 -27.37 -22.67 0.30
C GLU A 378 -27.84 -21.22 0.53
N LEU A 379 -29.05 -20.87 0.18
CA LEU A 379 -29.63 -19.55 0.45
C LEU A 379 -29.75 -19.26 1.94
N SER A 380 -30.15 -20.25 2.75
CA SER A 380 -30.20 -20.10 4.20
C SER A 380 -28.83 -19.80 4.79
N LEU A 381 -27.79 -20.52 4.37
CA LEU A 381 -26.41 -20.28 4.81
C LEU A 381 -25.93 -18.86 4.47
N ALA A 382 -26.24 -18.37 3.27
CA ALA A 382 -25.92 -17.00 2.89
C ALA A 382 -26.66 -15.96 3.75
N ARG A 383 -27.96 -16.17 3.99
CA ARG A 383 -28.78 -15.27 4.82
C ARG A 383 -28.30 -15.21 6.27
N ASP A 384 -27.92 -16.31 6.87
CA ASP A 384 -27.43 -16.35 8.25
C ASP A 384 -26.21 -15.45 8.45
N VAL A 385 -25.30 -15.42 7.47
CA VAL A 385 -24.13 -14.52 7.49
C VAL A 385 -24.55 -13.06 7.23
N LEU A 386 -25.45 -12.83 6.26
CA LEU A 386 -25.92 -11.48 5.93
C LEU A 386 -26.60 -10.77 7.11
N PHE A 387 -27.30 -11.50 7.97
CA PHE A 387 -27.90 -10.94 9.18
C PHE A 387 -26.88 -10.42 10.20
N THR A 388 -25.66 -10.93 10.17
CA THR A 388 -24.58 -10.52 11.08
C THR A 388 -23.68 -9.42 10.51
N MET A 389 -23.84 -9.05 9.23
CA MET A 389 -23.03 -8.06 8.57
C MET A 389 -23.40 -6.63 8.96
N GLU A 390 -22.45 -5.90 9.57
CA GLU A 390 -22.63 -4.49 9.94
C GLU A 390 -22.40 -3.51 8.77
N LYS A 391 -21.79 -3.94 7.64
CA LYS A 391 -21.43 -3.05 6.53
C LYS A 391 -22.53 -2.96 5.48
N ALA A 392 -23.17 -1.80 5.42
CA ALA A 392 -24.33 -1.54 4.57
C ALA A 392 -24.06 -1.71 3.07
N ASP A 393 -23.00 -1.11 2.51
CA ASP A 393 -22.81 -1.05 1.04
C ASP A 393 -22.65 -2.43 0.36
N ILE A 394 -21.93 -3.35 0.99
CA ILE A 394 -21.70 -4.70 0.45
C ILE A 394 -22.95 -5.57 0.66
N ALA A 395 -23.63 -5.41 1.78
CA ALA A 395 -24.83 -6.16 2.09
C ALA A 395 -25.98 -5.90 1.10
N VAL A 396 -26.05 -4.69 0.52
CA VAL A 396 -27.08 -4.34 -0.48
C VAL A 396 -27.05 -5.31 -1.66
N GLU A 397 -25.90 -5.47 -2.33
CA GLU A 397 -25.79 -6.34 -3.50
C GLU A 397 -26.14 -7.80 -3.17
N TYR A 398 -25.72 -8.30 -2.02
CA TYR A 398 -25.99 -9.69 -1.62
C TYR A 398 -27.44 -9.93 -1.20
N TRP A 399 -28.11 -8.96 -0.56
CA TRP A 399 -29.52 -9.04 -0.30
C TRP A 399 -30.35 -9.01 -1.59
N PHE A 400 -29.95 -8.21 -2.60
CA PHE A 400 -30.58 -8.28 -3.93
C PHE A 400 -30.40 -9.66 -4.57
N ALA A 401 -29.19 -10.23 -4.55
CA ALA A 401 -28.95 -11.56 -5.09
C ALA A 401 -29.75 -12.66 -4.34
N ALA A 402 -29.90 -12.52 -3.03
CA ALA A 402 -30.74 -13.42 -2.22
C ALA A 402 -32.23 -13.29 -2.59
N ALA A 403 -32.71 -12.07 -2.86
CA ALA A 403 -34.09 -11.83 -3.29
C ALA A 403 -34.36 -12.45 -4.66
N GLU A 404 -33.49 -12.19 -5.67
CA GLU A 404 -33.61 -12.80 -6.99
C GLU A 404 -33.62 -14.34 -6.94
N THR A 405 -32.79 -14.93 -6.05
CA THR A 405 -32.77 -16.38 -5.87
C THR A 405 -34.05 -16.89 -5.22
N SER A 406 -34.62 -16.16 -4.25
CA SER A 406 -35.91 -16.49 -3.65
C SER A 406 -37.04 -16.45 -4.66
N GLU A 407 -37.06 -15.46 -5.55
CA GLU A 407 -38.02 -15.40 -6.67
C GLU A 407 -37.88 -16.62 -7.59
N LEU A 408 -36.65 -17.00 -7.93
CA LEU A 408 -36.37 -18.19 -8.76
C LEU A 408 -36.91 -19.46 -8.11
N LEU A 409 -36.89 -19.55 -6.77
CA LEU A 409 -37.42 -20.67 -6.01
C LEU A 409 -38.93 -20.60 -5.75
N GLY A 410 -39.61 -19.53 -6.16
CA GLY A 410 -41.04 -19.29 -5.92
C GLY A 410 -41.35 -18.88 -4.46
N ASP A 411 -40.32 -18.52 -3.66
CA ASP A 411 -40.48 -18.01 -2.29
C ASP A 411 -40.72 -16.49 -2.35
N SER A 412 -41.95 -16.09 -2.63
CA SER A 412 -42.34 -14.67 -2.77
C SER A 412 -42.17 -13.89 -1.46
N ASP A 413 -42.46 -14.50 -0.31
CA ASP A 413 -42.35 -13.85 0.99
C ASP A 413 -40.86 -13.61 1.35
N GLY A 414 -40.01 -14.61 1.11
CA GLY A 414 -38.58 -14.50 1.29
C GLY A 414 -37.92 -13.50 0.34
N ALA A 415 -38.44 -13.36 -0.89
CA ALA A 415 -37.97 -12.37 -1.84
C ALA A 415 -38.28 -10.94 -1.37
N VAL A 416 -39.52 -10.69 -0.92
CA VAL A 416 -39.95 -9.38 -0.39
C VAL A 416 -39.12 -8.99 0.84
N ASP A 417 -38.92 -9.92 1.79
CA ASP A 417 -38.07 -9.69 2.97
C ASP A 417 -36.63 -9.33 2.59
N ALA A 418 -36.03 -10.04 1.64
CA ALA A 418 -34.66 -9.77 1.18
C ALA A 418 -34.56 -8.42 0.45
N TYR A 419 -35.53 -8.03 -0.39
CA TYR A 419 -35.55 -6.70 -1.01
C TYR A 419 -35.70 -5.59 0.02
N GLN A 420 -36.54 -5.74 1.04
CA GLN A 420 -36.67 -4.77 2.12
C GLN A 420 -35.35 -4.60 2.89
N LYS A 421 -34.62 -5.67 3.14
CA LYS A 421 -33.29 -5.63 3.77
C LYS A 421 -32.26 -4.96 2.87
N ALA A 422 -32.30 -5.20 1.56
CA ALA A 422 -31.44 -4.49 0.61
C ALA A 422 -31.68 -2.97 0.63
N LEU A 423 -32.96 -2.55 0.63
CA LEU A 423 -33.32 -1.14 0.73
C LEU A 423 -32.88 -0.52 2.07
N ALA A 424 -33.14 -1.21 3.19
CA ALA A 424 -32.70 -0.75 4.51
C ALA A 424 -31.18 -0.62 4.59
N ALA A 425 -30.42 -1.58 4.02
CA ALA A 425 -28.96 -1.50 3.95
C ALA A 425 -28.48 -0.35 3.06
N ALA A 426 -29.26 0.06 2.05
CA ALA A 426 -29.00 1.23 1.21
C ALA A 426 -29.40 2.57 1.88
N GLY A 427 -30.04 2.52 3.07
CA GLY A 427 -30.53 3.73 3.76
C GLY A 427 -31.84 4.29 3.20
N LEU A 428 -32.64 3.45 2.52
CA LEU A 428 -33.92 3.77 1.90
C LEU A 428 -35.12 3.20 2.69
#